data_f332d52ae5047308a5008f8397ea1a90
#
_entry.id   f332d52ae5047308a5008f8397ea1a90
#
_cell.length_a   1.000
_cell.length_b   1.000
_cell.length_c   1.000
_cell.angle_alpha   90.00
_cell.angle_beta   90.00
_cell.angle_gamma   90.00
#
_symmetry.space_group_name_H-M   'P 1'
#
loop_
_entity.id
_entity.type
_entity.pdbx_description
1 polymer ?
#
loop_
_entity_poly.entity_id
_entity_poly.type
_entity_poly.pdbx_seq_one_letter_code
_entity_poly.pdbx_strand_id
1 'polypeptide(L)'
;HSSAASDVYKRQLINLVNQISEDLKVNMIIRSKNYKYETKGLYLDDSLIYKNLKIYQTDNTFTQSNKYLVYKMIFKVIDFIENPDDLLELYCGIGTFTIPLSFIFNKVLATENNRNSIKCLNKSLKENNISNIHNARLSSDEVSELFKGKIFNRMNSKSISDFNFSHILLDPPRSGLTEDVINLASNFKNIIYVSCSTETYIRDINLIRSHKITNIELFDQFPNKNHLEIVSVLKMIE
;
A
#
# COMPACT_ATOMS: atom_id res chain seq x y z
N HIS A 1 43.67 16.43 2.05
CA HIS A 1 43.88 16.03 0.64
C HIS A 1 42.90 14.98 0.10
N SER A 2 42.12 14.31 0.94
CA SER A 2 41.16 13.26 0.46
C SER A 2 39.81 13.79 -0.02
N SER A 3 39.40 15.00 0.37
CA SER A 3 38.06 15.53 0.04
C SER A 3 37.93 15.99 -1.42
N ALA A 4 38.92 16.69 -1.96
CA ALA A 4 38.87 17.22 -3.34
C ALA A 4 38.91 16.10 -4.41
N ALA A 5 39.71 15.06 -4.22
CA ALA A 5 39.76 13.91 -5.12
C ALA A 5 38.42 13.14 -5.08
N SER A 6 37.84 12.93 -3.88
CA SER A 6 36.54 12.31 -3.69
C SER A 6 35.42 13.09 -4.42
N ASP A 7 35.44 14.43 -4.40
CA ASP A 7 34.47 15.27 -5.06
C ASP A 7 34.59 15.24 -6.58
N VAL A 8 35.79 15.13 -7.13
CA VAL A 8 36.02 14.97 -8.58
C VAL A 8 35.44 13.65 -9.07
N TYR A 9 35.78 12.53 -8.41
CA TYR A 9 35.23 11.21 -8.77
C TYR A 9 33.74 11.16 -8.65
N LYS A 10 33.17 11.81 -7.63
CA LYS A 10 31.72 11.91 -7.45
C LYS A 10 31.04 12.64 -8.60
N ARG A 11 31.61 13.78 -9.06
CA ARG A 11 31.08 14.52 -10.23
C ARG A 11 31.18 13.72 -11.51
N GLN A 12 32.30 13.02 -11.74
CA GLN A 12 32.47 12.15 -12.91
C GLN A 12 31.42 11.03 -12.93
N LEU A 13 31.19 10.39 -11.77
CA LEU A 13 30.18 9.36 -11.63
C LEU A 13 28.76 9.90 -11.91
N ILE A 14 28.41 11.07 -11.38
CA ILE A 14 27.12 11.73 -11.63
C ILE A 14 26.94 12.00 -13.13
N ASN A 15 27.95 12.54 -13.81
CA ASN A 15 27.87 12.82 -15.24
C ASN A 15 27.66 11.55 -16.06
N LEU A 16 28.41 10.49 -15.76
CA LEU A 16 28.26 9.19 -16.42
C LEU A 16 26.87 8.62 -16.23
N VAL A 17 26.34 8.68 -15.01
CA VAL A 17 25.01 8.18 -14.69
C VAL A 17 23.90 8.98 -15.38
N ASN A 18 24.05 10.31 -15.47
CA ASN A 18 23.13 11.13 -16.23
C ASN A 18 23.13 10.76 -17.72
N GLN A 19 24.31 10.60 -18.31
CA GLN A 19 24.46 10.20 -19.69
C GLN A 19 23.77 8.83 -19.94
N ILE A 20 24.07 7.81 -19.13
CA ILE A 20 23.45 6.49 -19.25
C ILE A 20 21.93 6.59 -19.07
N SER A 21 21.46 7.38 -18.11
CA SER A 21 20.03 7.60 -17.87
C SER A 21 19.32 8.21 -19.07
N GLU A 22 19.95 9.15 -19.76
CA GLU A 22 19.44 9.79 -20.97
C GLU A 22 19.44 8.83 -22.16
N ASP A 23 20.57 8.15 -22.40
CA ASP A 23 20.74 7.19 -23.51
C ASP A 23 19.73 6.03 -23.43
N LEU A 24 19.52 5.49 -22.23
CA LEU A 24 18.61 4.38 -21.98
C LEU A 24 17.18 4.81 -21.69
N LYS A 25 16.92 6.12 -21.53
CA LYS A 25 15.62 6.69 -21.13
C LYS A 25 15.06 6.08 -19.84
N VAL A 26 15.94 5.76 -18.89
CA VAL A 26 15.59 5.18 -17.59
C VAL A 26 15.90 6.13 -16.44
N ASN A 27 15.18 5.98 -15.35
CA ASN A 27 15.52 6.66 -14.10
C ASN A 27 16.56 5.82 -13.35
N MET A 28 17.66 6.43 -12.93
CA MET A 28 18.75 5.76 -12.23
C MET A 28 18.89 6.29 -10.82
N ILE A 29 19.13 5.39 -9.89
CA ILE A 29 19.42 5.69 -8.49
C ILE A 29 20.74 5.08 -8.11
N ILE A 30 21.69 5.93 -7.67
CA ILE A 30 22.94 5.46 -7.06
C ILE A 30 22.81 5.60 -5.56
N ARG A 31 23.22 4.55 -4.86
CA ARG A 31 23.22 4.55 -3.40
C ARG A 31 24.57 4.02 -2.86
N SER A 32 25.09 4.71 -1.88
CA SER A 32 26.16 4.22 -1.02
C SER A 32 25.80 4.49 0.44
N LYS A 33 26.65 4.09 1.39
CA LYS A 33 26.39 4.20 2.83
C LYS A 33 25.87 5.57 3.28
N ASN A 34 26.40 6.67 2.70
CA ASN A 34 26.11 8.05 3.10
C ASN A 34 25.73 8.95 1.92
N TYR A 35 25.43 8.38 0.76
CA TYR A 35 25.18 9.15 -0.44
C TYR A 35 24.11 8.52 -1.29
N LYS A 36 23.18 9.35 -1.77
CA LYS A 36 22.14 8.99 -2.73
C LYS A 36 22.11 10.04 -3.84
N TYR A 37 22.01 9.59 -5.07
CA TYR A 37 21.79 10.43 -6.23
C TYR A 37 20.70 9.82 -7.12
N GLU A 38 19.82 10.66 -7.68
CA GLU A 38 18.73 10.28 -8.58
C GLU A 38 18.74 11.16 -9.82
N THR A 39 18.58 10.57 -11.00
CA THR A 39 18.70 11.31 -12.29
C THR A 39 17.44 12.10 -12.65
N LYS A 40 16.25 11.60 -12.32
CA LYS A 40 14.96 12.19 -12.75
C LYS A 40 14.05 12.58 -11.60
N GLY A 41 14.60 12.82 -10.43
CA GLY A 41 13.87 13.25 -9.26
C GLY A 41 13.47 12.13 -8.31
N LEU A 42 12.67 12.50 -7.30
CA LEU A 42 12.40 11.66 -6.14
C LEU A 42 11.39 10.54 -6.41
N TYR A 43 10.48 10.72 -7.39
CA TYR A 43 9.38 9.81 -7.65
C TYR A 43 9.58 9.04 -8.96
N LEU A 44 9.46 7.73 -8.88
CA LEU A 44 9.35 6.83 -10.03
C LEU A 44 7.87 6.67 -10.35
N ASP A 45 7.52 6.73 -11.62
CA ASP A 45 6.16 6.53 -12.12
C ASP A 45 6.03 5.07 -12.60
N ASP A 46 5.06 4.34 -12.07
CA ASP A 46 4.68 3.02 -12.57
C ASP A 46 3.21 3.06 -13.03
N SER A 47 2.99 3.60 -14.21
CA SER A 47 1.67 3.77 -14.81
C SER A 47 1.06 2.46 -15.34
N LEU A 48 1.78 1.34 -15.27
CA LEU A 48 1.37 0.07 -15.84
C LEU A 48 0.57 -0.83 -14.88
N ILE A 49 0.42 -0.44 -13.61
CA ILE A 49 -0.18 -1.31 -12.59
C ILE A 49 -1.68 -1.51 -12.84
N TYR A 50 -2.43 -0.47 -13.18
CA TYR A 50 -3.88 -0.57 -13.36
C TYR A 50 -4.44 0.54 -14.24
N LYS A 51 -5.16 0.20 -15.32
CA LYS A 51 -5.96 1.12 -16.18
C LYS A 51 -5.28 2.45 -16.53
N ASN A 52 -3.99 2.45 -16.81
CA ASN A 52 -3.18 3.65 -17.09
C ASN A 52 -3.14 4.68 -15.94
N LEU A 53 -3.51 4.28 -14.73
CA LEU A 53 -3.38 5.12 -13.55
C LEU A 53 -1.91 5.31 -13.19
N LYS A 54 -1.55 6.53 -12.89
CA LYS A 54 -0.19 6.88 -12.44
C LYS A 54 -0.05 6.59 -10.96
N ILE A 55 0.74 5.59 -10.61
CA ILE A 55 1.08 5.24 -9.23
C ILE A 55 2.55 5.55 -9.00
N TYR A 56 2.81 6.53 -8.13
CA TYR A 56 4.16 6.99 -7.83
C TYR A 56 4.78 6.17 -6.70
N GLN A 57 6.08 5.93 -6.83
CA GLN A 57 6.88 5.21 -5.83
C GLN A 57 8.25 5.89 -5.66
N THR A 58 8.94 5.54 -4.59
CA THR A 58 10.35 5.84 -4.37
C THR A 58 11.11 4.56 -4.09
N ASP A 59 12.43 4.64 -4.12
CA ASP A 59 13.30 3.52 -3.76
C ASP A 59 13.19 3.01 -2.30
N ASN A 60 12.49 3.78 -1.44
CA ASN A 60 12.26 3.47 -0.03
C ASN A 60 10.80 3.10 0.27
N THR A 61 9.97 2.94 -0.75
CA THR A 61 8.59 2.49 -0.59
C THR A 61 8.46 1.05 -1.04
N PHE A 62 7.61 0.31 -0.35
CA PHE A 62 7.26 -1.04 -0.78
C PHE A 62 6.35 -0.99 -2.01
N THR A 63 6.62 -1.86 -2.97
CA THR A 63 5.75 -2.16 -4.11
C THR A 63 5.76 -3.65 -4.36
N GLN A 64 4.67 -4.18 -4.86
CA GLN A 64 4.58 -5.58 -5.24
C GLN A 64 5.57 -5.88 -6.38
N SER A 65 6.41 -6.89 -6.20
CA SER A 65 7.55 -7.16 -7.09
C SER A 65 7.14 -7.62 -8.48
N ASN A 66 6.00 -8.32 -8.61
CA ASN A 66 5.51 -8.85 -9.87
C ASN A 66 4.33 -8.03 -10.40
N LYS A 67 4.61 -7.02 -11.21
CA LYS A 67 3.60 -6.11 -11.77
C LYS A 67 2.47 -6.82 -12.55
N TYR A 68 2.74 -7.96 -13.16
CA TYR A 68 1.73 -8.73 -13.91
C TYR A 68 0.75 -9.45 -12.99
N LEU A 69 1.20 -9.89 -11.81
CA LEU A 69 0.33 -10.52 -10.82
C LEU A 69 -0.42 -9.51 -9.96
N VAL A 70 0.19 -8.37 -9.64
CA VAL A 70 -0.50 -7.28 -8.93
C VAL A 70 -1.80 -6.88 -9.61
N TYR A 71 -1.77 -6.75 -10.93
CA TYR A 71 -2.97 -6.47 -11.71
C TYR A 71 -4.07 -7.52 -11.48
N LYS A 72 -3.69 -8.81 -11.50
CA LYS A 72 -4.63 -9.91 -11.23
C LYS A 72 -5.15 -9.88 -9.78
N MET A 73 -4.28 -9.56 -8.82
CA MET A 73 -4.68 -9.40 -7.40
C MET A 73 -5.70 -8.28 -7.24
N ILE A 74 -5.46 -7.11 -7.84
CA ILE A 74 -6.40 -5.98 -7.83
C ILE A 74 -7.76 -6.40 -8.40
N PHE A 75 -7.76 -7.10 -9.56
CA PHE A 75 -9.00 -7.59 -10.16
C PHE A 75 -9.73 -8.56 -9.25
N LYS A 76 -9.03 -9.47 -8.58
CA LYS A 76 -9.66 -10.42 -7.67
C LYS A 76 -10.23 -9.72 -6.43
N VAL A 77 -9.53 -8.73 -5.89
CA VAL A 77 -10.10 -7.91 -4.82
C VAL A 77 -11.40 -7.25 -5.27
N ILE A 78 -11.42 -6.65 -6.47
CA ILE A 78 -12.62 -6.00 -7.03
C ILE A 78 -13.76 -7.02 -7.28
N ASP A 79 -13.42 -8.17 -7.84
CA ASP A 79 -14.37 -9.26 -8.16
C ASP A 79 -15.07 -9.84 -6.90
N PHE A 80 -14.37 -9.80 -5.76
CA PHE A 80 -14.88 -10.32 -4.50
C PHE A 80 -15.70 -9.31 -3.68
N ILE A 81 -15.72 -8.02 -4.09
CA ILE A 81 -16.45 -6.97 -3.37
C ILE A 81 -17.92 -7.03 -3.72
N GLU A 82 -18.76 -7.08 -2.69
CA GLU A 82 -20.21 -7.01 -2.80
C GLU A 82 -20.75 -5.85 -1.94
N ASN A 83 -21.74 -5.12 -2.47
CA ASN A 83 -22.43 -4.03 -1.76
C ASN A 83 -21.46 -3.00 -1.14
N PRO A 84 -20.58 -2.38 -1.93
CA PRO A 84 -19.60 -1.42 -1.44
C PRO A 84 -20.28 -0.12 -1.00
N ASP A 85 -19.86 0.39 0.18
CA ASP A 85 -20.21 1.72 0.68
C ASP A 85 -18.90 2.52 0.90
N ASP A 86 -18.40 2.66 2.13
CA ASP A 86 -17.09 3.25 2.39
C ASP A 86 -16.08 2.17 2.82
N LEU A 87 -14.80 2.38 2.48
CA LEU A 87 -13.69 1.49 2.78
C LEU A 87 -12.76 2.09 3.84
N LEU A 88 -12.41 1.30 4.84
CA LEU A 88 -11.21 1.52 5.65
C LEU A 88 -10.07 0.67 5.08
N GLU A 89 -8.93 1.26 4.79
CA GLU A 89 -7.73 0.53 4.35
C GLU A 89 -6.57 0.80 5.31
N LEU A 90 -6.04 -0.27 5.90
CA LEU A 90 -4.82 -0.25 6.72
C LEU A 90 -3.64 -0.75 5.87
N TYR A 91 -2.44 -0.20 6.16
CA TYR A 91 -1.20 -0.54 5.45
C TYR A 91 -1.27 -0.21 3.95
N CYS A 92 -1.91 0.89 3.58
CA CYS A 92 -2.21 1.21 2.18
C CYS A 92 -0.97 1.45 1.31
N GLY A 93 0.22 1.59 1.90
CA GLY A 93 1.46 1.82 1.19
C GLY A 93 1.39 3.05 0.28
N ILE A 94 1.76 2.86 -0.98
CA ILE A 94 1.69 3.91 -2.01
C ILE A 94 0.32 3.99 -2.70
N GLY A 95 -0.65 3.16 -2.26
CA GLY A 95 -2.00 3.14 -2.80
C GLY A 95 -2.25 2.10 -3.88
N THR A 96 -1.52 0.97 -3.85
CA THR A 96 -1.65 -0.11 -4.84
C THR A 96 -3.08 -0.63 -4.96
N PHE A 97 -3.77 -0.84 -3.85
CA PHE A 97 -5.20 -1.19 -3.82
C PHE A 97 -6.09 0.05 -3.68
N THR A 98 -5.69 1.03 -2.86
CA THR A 98 -6.44 2.26 -2.58
C THR A 98 -6.94 2.95 -3.84
N ILE A 99 -6.02 3.18 -4.80
CA ILE A 99 -6.32 3.95 -6.02
C ILE A 99 -7.34 3.21 -6.90
N PRO A 100 -7.16 1.93 -7.25
CA PRO A 100 -8.19 1.18 -7.99
C PRO A 100 -9.52 1.09 -7.26
N LEU A 101 -9.51 0.91 -5.94
CA LEU A 101 -10.72 0.75 -5.13
C LEU A 101 -11.49 2.06 -4.94
N SER A 102 -10.88 3.21 -5.16
CA SER A 102 -11.60 4.50 -5.16
C SER A 102 -12.68 4.61 -6.22
N PHE A 103 -12.63 3.79 -7.27
CA PHE A 103 -13.67 3.71 -8.30
C PHE A 103 -14.82 2.77 -7.94
N ILE A 104 -14.71 2.05 -6.84
CA ILE A 104 -15.68 1.04 -6.38
C ILE A 104 -16.41 1.55 -5.13
N PHE A 105 -15.69 2.17 -4.19
CA PHE A 105 -16.22 2.67 -2.94
C PHE A 105 -16.61 4.16 -3.03
N ASN A 106 -17.62 4.57 -2.25
CA ASN A 106 -18.04 5.96 -2.17
C ASN A 106 -16.95 6.85 -1.60
N LYS A 107 -16.35 6.43 -0.48
CA LYS A 107 -15.18 7.07 0.15
C LYS A 107 -14.20 6.01 0.62
N VAL A 108 -12.93 6.39 0.69
CA VAL A 108 -11.87 5.54 1.25
C VAL A 108 -11.12 6.31 2.33
N LEU A 109 -11.02 5.74 3.53
CA LEU A 109 -10.05 6.15 4.54
C LEU A 109 -8.84 5.23 4.43
N ALA A 110 -7.74 5.74 3.88
CA ALA A 110 -6.51 4.99 3.67
C ALA A 110 -5.45 5.40 4.71
N THR A 111 -4.88 4.43 5.42
CA THR A 111 -3.90 4.71 6.47
C THR A 111 -2.58 3.99 6.25
N GLU A 112 -1.48 4.69 6.49
CA GLU A 112 -0.12 4.23 6.30
C GLU A 112 0.82 4.97 7.26
N ASN A 113 1.77 4.27 7.87
CA ASN A 113 2.72 4.90 8.80
C ASN A 113 3.93 5.53 8.09
N ASN A 114 4.32 5.01 6.93
CA ASN A 114 5.49 5.49 6.19
C ASN A 114 5.21 6.83 5.51
N ARG A 115 5.99 7.85 5.88
CA ARG A 115 5.85 9.21 5.35
C ARG A 115 6.08 9.30 3.84
N ASN A 116 6.99 8.51 3.29
CA ASN A 116 7.30 8.53 1.86
C ASN A 116 6.18 7.85 1.05
N SER A 117 5.60 6.78 1.56
CA SER A 117 4.44 6.13 0.96
C SER A 117 3.25 7.10 0.88
N ILE A 118 2.92 7.81 1.95
CA ILE A 118 1.86 8.84 1.94
C ILE A 118 2.16 9.97 0.94
N LYS A 119 3.42 10.39 0.80
CA LYS A 119 3.79 11.40 -0.22
C LYS A 119 3.57 10.88 -1.64
N CYS A 120 3.92 9.63 -1.91
CA CYS A 120 3.68 8.98 -3.20
C CYS A 120 2.18 8.85 -3.48
N LEU A 121 1.40 8.38 -2.50
CA LEU A 121 -0.05 8.29 -2.60
C LEU A 121 -0.67 9.67 -2.93
N ASN A 122 -0.33 10.72 -2.17
CA ASN A 122 -0.84 12.07 -2.43
C ASN A 122 -0.54 12.57 -3.84
N LYS A 123 0.68 12.30 -4.35
CA LYS A 123 1.03 12.62 -5.73
C LYS A 123 0.17 11.83 -6.72
N SER A 124 0.00 10.55 -6.49
CA SER A 124 -0.83 9.68 -7.32
C SER A 124 -2.29 10.14 -7.37
N LEU A 125 -2.87 10.50 -6.21
CA LEU A 125 -4.24 11.03 -6.14
C LEU A 125 -4.41 12.30 -6.97
N LYS A 126 -3.48 13.23 -6.83
CA LYS A 126 -3.49 14.49 -7.59
C LYS A 126 -3.41 14.25 -9.11
N GLU A 127 -2.47 13.42 -9.55
CA GLU A 127 -2.23 13.16 -10.98
C GLU A 127 -3.36 12.36 -11.66
N ASN A 128 -4.14 11.59 -10.88
CA ASN A 128 -5.29 10.85 -11.36
C ASN A 128 -6.63 11.57 -11.10
N ASN A 129 -6.63 12.78 -10.53
CA ASN A 129 -7.82 13.55 -10.18
C ASN A 129 -8.79 12.80 -9.25
N ILE A 130 -8.26 12.03 -8.28
CA ILE A 130 -9.04 11.26 -7.31
C ILE A 130 -9.29 12.11 -6.06
N SER A 131 -10.55 12.30 -5.69
CA SER A 131 -10.96 13.18 -4.59
C SER A 131 -11.71 12.50 -3.45
N ASN A 132 -12.13 11.25 -3.62
CA ASN A 132 -12.90 10.49 -2.63
C ASN A 132 -12.04 9.67 -1.66
N ILE A 133 -10.71 9.80 -1.73
CA ILE A 133 -9.79 9.19 -0.78
C ILE A 133 -9.37 10.21 0.26
N HIS A 134 -9.59 9.90 1.53
CA HIS A 134 -8.96 10.57 2.65
C HIS A 134 -7.80 9.72 3.14
N ASN A 135 -6.57 10.22 3.07
CA ASN A 135 -5.43 9.47 3.58
C ASN A 135 -4.88 10.11 4.85
N ALA A 136 -4.46 9.28 5.79
CA ALA A 136 -3.88 9.72 7.05
C ALA A 136 -2.62 8.93 7.39
N ARG A 137 -1.56 9.63 7.84
CA ARG A 137 -0.34 8.97 8.30
C ARG A 137 -0.54 8.43 9.71
N LEU A 138 -1.11 7.23 9.81
CA LEU A 138 -1.38 6.53 11.07
C LEU A 138 -0.84 5.11 10.99
N SER A 139 -0.33 4.59 12.12
CA SER A 139 -0.08 3.15 12.26
C SER A 139 -1.40 2.41 12.47
N SER A 140 -1.38 1.10 12.26
CA SER A 140 -2.57 0.26 12.49
C SER A 140 -3.07 0.32 13.94
N ASP A 141 -2.15 0.41 14.91
CA ASP A 141 -2.50 0.55 16.32
C ASP A 141 -3.14 1.93 16.61
N GLU A 142 -2.62 3.00 15.98
CA GLU A 142 -3.23 4.34 16.09
C GLU A 142 -4.63 4.37 15.46
N VAL A 143 -4.87 3.60 14.38
CA VAL A 143 -6.23 3.45 13.81
C VAL A 143 -7.15 2.73 14.80
N SER A 144 -6.68 1.67 15.46
CA SER A 144 -7.45 0.98 16.49
C SER A 144 -7.80 1.92 17.66
N GLU A 145 -6.87 2.78 18.08
CA GLU A 145 -7.12 3.81 19.08
C GLU A 145 -8.10 4.90 18.60
N LEU A 146 -8.04 5.27 17.30
CA LEU A 146 -8.96 6.21 16.67
C LEU A 146 -10.41 5.69 16.75
N PHE A 147 -10.63 4.41 16.51
CA PHE A 147 -11.95 3.77 16.65
C PHE A 147 -12.39 3.63 18.12
N LYS A 148 -11.47 3.66 19.06
CA LYS A 148 -11.76 3.76 20.53
C LYS A 148 -12.01 5.20 20.99
N GLY A 149 -12.05 6.19 20.06
CA GLY A 149 -12.39 7.60 20.33
C GLY A 149 -11.18 8.52 20.53
N LYS A 150 -9.94 8.06 20.34
CA LYS A 150 -8.75 8.92 20.40
C LYS A 150 -8.70 9.84 19.18
N ILE A 151 -8.35 11.09 19.36
CA ILE A 151 -8.26 12.09 18.28
C ILE A 151 -6.82 12.21 17.81
N PHE A 152 -6.64 12.21 16.49
CA PHE A 152 -5.34 12.43 15.85
C PHE A 152 -5.39 13.61 14.88
N ASN A 153 -4.54 14.62 15.08
CA ASN A 153 -4.46 15.80 14.21
C ASN A 153 -4.18 15.45 12.74
N ARG A 154 -3.58 14.28 12.49
CA ARG A 154 -3.29 13.77 11.14
C ARG A 154 -4.53 13.33 10.36
N MET A 155 -5.70 13.30 10.99
CA MET A 155 -7.00 13.11 10.34
C MET A 155 -7.52 14.38 9.65
N ASN A 156 -6.81 15.53 9.76
CA ASN A 156 -7.12 16.77 9.04
C ASN A 156 -8.62 17.15 9.11
N SER A 157 -9.18 17.26 10.30
CA SER A 157 -10.60 17.55 10.58
C SER A 157 -11.62 16.48 10.15
N LYS A 158 -11.21 15.34 9.58
CA LYS A 158 -12.10 14.21 9.35
C LYS A 158 -12.28 13.37 10.61
N SER A 159 -13.48 12.84 10.76
CA SER A 159 -13.87 11.92 11.85
C SER A 159 -14.27 10.56 11.26
N ILE A 160 -14.22 9.52 12.12
CA ILE A 160 -14.77 8.19 11.76
C ILE A 160 -16.26 8.29 11.40
N SER A 161 -16.99 9.20 12.05
CA SER A 161 -18.43 9.44 11.77
C SER A 161 -18.72 10.03 10.39
N ASP A 162 -17.72 10.52 9.67
CA ASP A 162 -17.88 10.99 8.28
C ASP A 162 -17.99 9.84 7.28
N PHE A 163 -17.81 8.60 7.73
CA PHE A 163 -17.78 7.39 6.91
C PHE A 163 -18.86 6.40 7.33
N ASN A 164 -19.41 5.69 6.33
CA ASN A 164 -20.29 4.54 6.50
C ASN A 164 -19.57 3.27 6.04
N PHE A 165 -18.66 2.76 6.86
CA PHE A 165 -17.79 1.65 6.47
C PHE A 165 -18.57 0.35 6.27
N SER A 166 -18.51 -0.19 5.05
CA SER A 166 -18.99 -1.54 4.71
C SER A 166 -17.86 -2.58 4.71
N HIS A 167 -16.63 -2.14 4.44
CA HIS A 167 -15.46 -3.01 4.28
C HIS A 167 -14.24 -2.46 5.02
N ILE A 168 -13.38 -3.38 5.48
CA ILE A 168 -12.00 -3.10 5.84
C ILE A 168 -11.06 -3.89 4.92
N LEU A 169 -10.00 -3.26 4.40
CA LEU A 169 -8.92 -3.91 3.67
C LEU A 169 -7.66 -3.90 4.51
N LEU A 170 -7.01 -5.05 4.60
CA LEU A 170 -5.80 -5.31 5.37
C LEU A 170 -4.74 -5.90 4.44
N ASP A 171 -3.58 -5.22 4.31
CA ASP A 171 -2.39 -5.74 3.61
C ASP A 171 -1.16 -5.61 4.52
N PRO A 172 -1.12 -6.36 5.64
CA PRO A 172 -0.11 -6.22 6.66
C PRO A 172 1.27 -6.74 6.21
N PRO A 173 2.35 -6.36 6.92
CA PRO A 173 3.66 -6.97 6.75
C PRO A 173 3.63 -8.46 7.12
N ARG A 174 4.73 -9.18 6.83
CA ARG A 174 4.88 -10.62 7.10
C ARG A 174 4.58 -11.07 8.52
N SER A 175 4.66 -10.16 9.50
CA SER A 175 4.29 -10.44 10.89
C SER A 175 2.80 -10.66 11.11
N GLY A 176 1.97 -10.31 10.12
CA GLY A 176 0.51 -10.38 10.21
C GLY A 176 -0.08 -9.24 11.05
N LEU A 177 -1.28 -9.46 11.57
CA LEU A 177 -2.05 -8.49 12.34
C LEU A 177 -1.69 -8.52 13.83
N THR A 178 -1.82 -7.36 14.48
CA THR A 178 -1.83 -7.26 15.95
C THR A 178 -3.21 -7.60 16.50
N GLU A 179 -3.29 -7.94 17.79
CA GLU A 179 -4.56 -8.25 18.44
C GLU A 179 -5.56 -7.08 18.36
N ASP A 180 -5.08 -5.85 18.52
CA ASP A 180 -5.91 -4.63 18.40
C ASP A 180 -6.50 -4.49 16.98
N VAL A 181 -5.74 -4.82 15.93
CA VAL A 181 -6.23 -4.79 14.55
C VAL A 181 -7.22 -5.92 14.27
N ILE A 182 -6.99 -7.11 14.81
CA ILE A 182 -7.93 -8.25 14.73
C ILE A 182 -9.27 -7.86 15.38
N ASN A 183 -9.21 -7.27 16.58
CA ASN A 183 -10.40 -6.78 17.29
C ASN A 183 -11.12 -5.67 16.50
N LEU A 184 -10.38 -4.75 15.90
CA LEU A 184 -10.95 -3.71 15.04
C LEU A 184 -11.64 -4.32 13.83
N ALA A 185 -10.95 -5.19 13.08
CA ALA A 185 -11.46 -5.82 11.87
C ALA A 185 -12.72 -6.65 12.13
N SER A 186 -12.81 -7.29 13.28
CA SER A 186 -13.96 -8.12 13.70
C SER A 186 -15.26 -7.33 13.85
N ASN A 187 -15.23 -5.99 13.81
CA ASN A 187 -16.44 -5.14 13.84
C ASN A 187 -16.95 -4.76 12.43
N PHE A 188 -16.24 -5.12 11.37
CA PHE A 188 -16.66 -4.81 10.00
C PHE A 188 -17.45 -5.98 9.41
N LYS A 189 -18.44 -5.68 8.57
CA LYS A 189 -19.23 -6.73 7.90
C LYS A 189 -18.39 -7.57 6.94
N ASN A 190 -17.46 -6.91 6.23
CA ASN A 190 -16.61 -7.55 5.23
C ASN A 190 -15.15 -7.18 5.48
N ILE A 191 -14.29 -8.20 5.52
CA ILE A 191 -12.85 -8.06 5.64
C ILE A 191 -12.21 -8.53 4.34
N ILE A 192 -11.49 -7.65 3.64
CA ILE A 192 -10.62 -8.01 2.54
C ILE A 192 -9.23 -8.18 3.13
N TYR A 193 -8.67 -9.39 3.05
CA TYR A 193 -7.36 -9.66 3.62
C TYR A 193 -6.39 -10.13 2.52
N VAL A 194 -5.36 -9.31 2.29
CA VAL A 194 -4.20 -9.61 1.44
C VAL A 194 -3.05 -10.00 2.34
N SER A 195 -2.38 -11.11 2.07
CA SER A 195 -1.28 -11.58 2.92
C SER A 195 -0.18 -12.25 2.11
N CYS A 196 1.08 -11.92 2.41
CA CYS A 196 2.27 -12.53 1.83
C CYS A 196 2.85 -13.68 2.69
N SER A 197 2.15 -14.11 3.74
CA SER A 197 2.58 -15.19 4.65
C SER A 197 1.40 -16.09 5.00
N THR A 198 1.45 -17.33 4.55
CA THR A 198 0.42 -18.34 4.85
C THR A 198 0.31 -18.64 6.35
N GLU A 199 1.43 -18.65 7.06
CA GLU A 199 1.48 -18.95 8.49
C GLU A 199 0.75 -17.89 9.32
N THR A 200 1.08 -16.61 9.10
CA THR A 200 0.44 -15.51 9.81
C THR A 200 -1.00 -15.32 9.38
N TYR A 201 -1.32 -15.54 8.10
CA TYR A 201 -2.69 -15.53 7.60
C TYR A 201 -3.56 -16.57 8.35
N ILE A 202 -3.12 -17.84 8.43
CA ILE A 202 -3.87 -18.89 9.13
C ILE A 202 -4.04 -18.53 10.62
N ARG A 203 -2.99 -18.01 11.27
CA ARG A 203 -3.09 -17.55 12.66
C ARG A 203 -4.16 -16.47 12.81
N ASP A 204 -4.12 -15.45 11.97
CA ASP A 204 -4.98 -14.28 12.08
C ASP A 204 -6.45 -14.61 11.81
N ILE A 205 -6.74 -15.39 10.76
CA ILE A 205 -8.13 -15.79 10.46
C ILE A 205 -8.73 -16.67 11.56
N ASN A 206 -7.91 -17.52 12.24
CA ASN A 206 -8.37 -18.32 13.36
C ASN A 206 -8.72 -17.46 14.61
N LEU A 207 -8.17 -16.26 14.70
CA LEU A 207 -8.50 -15.29 15.75
C LEU A 207 -9.74 -14.45 15.41
N ILE A 208 -10.04 -14.25 14.12
CA ILE A 208 -11.25 -13.55 13.64
C ILE A 208 -12.45 -14.50 13.63
N ARG A 209 -12.92 -14.89 14.83
CA ARG A 209 -13.95 -15.93 15.00
C ARG A 209 -15.36 -15.51 14.56
N SER A 210 -15.60 -14.22 14.41
CA SER A 210 -16.90 -13.66 13.99
C SER A 210 -17.15 -13.74 12.48
N HIS A 211 -16.19 -14.25 11.71
CA HIS A 211 -16.24 -14.25 10.26
C HIS A 211 -15.94 -15.63 9.67
N LYS A 212 -16.42 -15.85 8.46
CA LYS A 212 -16.07 -17.01 7.61
C LYS A 212 -15.48 -16.53 6.29
N ILE A 213 -14.50 -17.27 5.77
CA ILE A 213 -13.96 -17.05 4.43
C ILE A 213 -15.06 -17.37 3.41
N THR A 214 -15.39 -16.42 2.55
CA THR A 214 -16.33 -16.60 1.43
C THR A 214 -15.61 -16.74 0.09
N ASN A 215 -14.49 -16.07 -0.05
CA ASN A 215 -13.69 -16.06 -1.29
C ASN A 215 -12.21 -16.12 -0.92
N ILE A 216 -11.43 -16.85 -1.71
CA ILE A 216 -9.98 -16.94 -1.56
C ILE A 216 -9.33 -17.22 -2.92
N GLU A 217 -8.22 -16.55 -3.19
CA GLU A 217 -7.36 -16.77 -4.35
C GLU A 217 -5.91 -16.73 -3.94
N LEU A 218 -5.08 -17.61 -4.53
CA LEU A 218 -3.66 -17.72 -4.25
C LEU A 218 -2.85 -17.27 -5.47
N PHE A 219 -1.80 -16.49 -5.24
CA PHE A 219 -0.92 -15.97 -6.28
C PHE A 219 0.53 -16.36 -6.00
N ASP A 220 1.15 -17.12 -6.90
CA ASP A 220 2.57 -17.41 -6.86
C ASP A 220 3.37 -16.27 -7.52
N GLN A 221 3.74 -15.28 -6.72
CA GLN A 221 4.55 -14.14 -7.18
C GLN A 221 6.02 -14.50 -7.39
N PHE A 222 6.48 -15.56 -6.76
CA PHE A 222 7.90 -15.93 -6.72
C PHE A 222 8.07 -17.42 -7.02
N PRO A 223 7.94 -17.85 -8.30
CA PRO A 223 8.18 -19.24 -8.68
C PRO A 223 9.50 -19.74 -8.11
N ASN A 224 9.50 -20.93 -7.51
CA ASN A 224 10.63 -21.55 -6.79
C ASN A 224 10.94 -20.95 -5.38
N LYS A 225 10.01 -20.25 -4.77
CA LYS A 225 10.06 -19.83 -3.36
C LYS A 225 8.80 -20.31 -2.65
N ASN A 226 8.91 -20.58 -1.36
CA ASN A 226 7.76 -20.96 -0.51
C ASN A 226 6.96 -19.71 -0.08
N HIS A 227 6.66 -18.80 -1.03
CA HIS A 227 5.92 -17.58 -0.78
C HIS A 227 4.72 -17.51 -1.72
N LEU A 228 3.55 -17.43 -1.12
CA LEU A 228 2.29 -17.20 -1.82
C LEU A 228 1.67 -15.91 -1.30
N GLU A 229 1.12 -15.14 -2.21
CA GLU A 229 0.22 -14.06 -1.85
C GLU A 229 -1.21 -14.61 -1.82
N ILE A 230 -1.92 -14.26 -0.78
CA ILE A 230 -3.30 -14.68 -0.54
C ILE A 230 -4.17 -13.44 -0.67
N VAL A 231 -5.24 -13.52 -1.45
CA VAL A 231 -6.33 -12.54 -1.46
C VAL A 231 -7.58 -13.25 -0.99
N SER A 232 -8.19 -12.78 0.08
CA SER A 232 -9.42 -13.38 0.60
C SER A 232 -10.44 -12.34 1.04
N VAL A 233 -11.70 -12.74 1.06
CA VAL A 233 -12.79 -12.00 1.69
C VAL A 233 -13.42 -12.85 2.77
N LEU A 234 -13.56 -12.27 3.95
CA LEU A 234 -14.28 -12.86 5.06
C LEU A 234 -15.54 -12.02 5.30
N LYS A 235 -16.65 -12.70 5.51
CA LYS A 235 -17.94 -12.06 5.84
C LYS A 235 -18.37 -12.44 7.25
N MET A 236 -18.94 -11.47 7.96
CA MET A 236 -19.49 -11.69 9.30
C MET A 236 -20.52 -12.82 9.27
N ILE A 237 -20.45 -13.70 10.26
CA ILE A 237 -21.44 -14.78 10.44
C ILE A 237 -22.69 -14.16 11.04
N GLU A 238 -23.85 -14.39 10.41
CA GLU A 238 -25.16 -13.99 10.92
C GLU A 238 -25.55 -14.80 12.16
#